data_a334af1a865ad1959d6af11ce84b85b9
#
_entry.id   a334af1a865ad1959d6af11ce84b85b9
#
_cell.length_a   1.000
_cell.length_b   1.000
_cell.length_c   1.000
_cell.angle_alpha   90.00
_cell.angle_beta   90.00
_cell.angle_gamma   90.00
#
_symmetry.space_group_name_H-M   'P 1'
#
loop_
_entity.id
_entity.type
_entity.pdbx_description
1 polymer ?
#
loop_
_entity_poly.entity_id
_entity_poly.type
_entity_poly.pdbx_seq_one_letter_code
_entity_poly.pdbx_strand_id
1 'polypeptide(L)'
;QIFGEQITKQEVAVFDEVSGKITSRLQTKLSALILQEIVSKESLSAEIIATMWCDLIRRKGLGFLNWQSKDIALKSRWQWLTRYFPQYQLTDINDQALLENLGVWFSPFVGEIKSMAKLAKLDLSAMLLSQLNYQQQQLLKQAAPSVYVGPTGRHCPITYSKEKSPKVSMPMQELYGTMQTPQVGDDNSNNNGRQGIPLLLELLSPAKRPIQVTQDLAKFWAGSYKAVQKEMKSQYPKHFWPDDPANAKATNKVKKYM
;
A
#
# COMPACT_ATOMS: atom_id res chain seq x y z
N GLN A 1 -46.46 -39.37 -8.47
CA GLN A 1 -45.60 -39.29 -9.69
C GLN A 1 -45.61 -37.90 -10.36
N ILE A 2 -46.27 -36.89 -9.79
CA ILE A 2 -46.46 -35.57 -10.43
C ILE A 2 -45.26 -34.62 -10.23
N PHE A 3 -44.34 -34.91 -9.32
CA PHE A 3 -43.21 -34.01 -8.99
C PHE A 3 -41.82 -34.52 -9.40
N GLY A 4 -41.72 -35.66 -10.09
CA GLY A 4 -40.42 -36.28 -10.39
C GLY A 4 -39.55 -35.48 -11.34
N GLU A 5 -40.09 -34.69 -12.26
CA GLU A 5 -39.37 -33.87 -13.23
C GLU A 5 -38.90 -32.50 -12.67
N GLN A 6 -39.38 -32.13 -11.48
CA GLN A 6 -38.99 -30.85 -10.84
C GLN A 6 -37.88 -31.01 -9.81
N ILE A 7 -37.45 -32.24 -9.51
CA ILE A 7 -36.35 -32.51 -8.58
C ILE A 7 -35.05 -32.52 -9.35
N THR A 8 -34.23 -31.54 -9.04
CA THR A 8 -32.86 -31.42 -9.60
C THR A 8 -31.82 -31.73 -8.56
N LYS A 9 -30.73 -32.39 -8.97
CA LYS A 9 -29.54 -32.55 -8.15
C LYS A 9 -28.46 -31.66 -8.71
N GLN A 10 -27.91 -30.79 -7.86
CA GLN A 10 -26.89 -29.84 -8.25
C GLN A 10 -25.75 -29.87 -7.24
N GLU A 11 -24.52 -29.96 -7.75
CA GLU A 11 -23.34 -29.77 -6.93
C GLU A 11 -23.06 -28.28 -6.76
N VAL A 12 -22.87 -27.85 -5.51
CA VAL A 12 -22.63 -26.45 -5.17
C VAL A 12 -21.43 -26.35 -4.22
N ALA A 13 -20.67 -25.28 -4.38
CA ALA A 13 -19.68 -24.89 -3.39
C ALA A 13 -20.36 -24.15 -2.25
N VAL A 14 -20.03 -24.51 -1.03
CA VAL A 14 -20.55 -23.84 0.18
C VAL A 14 -19.37 -23.44 1.05
N PHE A 15 -19.36 -22.17 1.45
CA PHE A 15 -18.43 -21.68 2.46
C PHE A 15 -19.02 -21.93 3.84
N ASP A 16 -18.33 -22.73 4.65
CA ASP A 16 -18.70 -22.99 6.04
C ASP A 16 -18.00 -21.96 6.94
N GLU A 17 -18.77 -21.08 7.53
CA GLU A 17 -18.24 -19.99 8.38
C GLU A 17 -17.58 -20.49 9.67
N VAL A 18 -17.98 -21.67 10.17
CA VAL A 18 -17.42 -22.23 11.42
C VAL A 18 -16.04 -22.81 11.17
N SER A 19 -15.89 -23.61 10.14
CA SER A 19 -14.60 -24.25 9.80
C SER A 19 -13.72 -23.35 8.93
N GLY A 20 -14.26 -22.29 8.33
CA GLY A 20 -13.58 -21.41 7.38
C GLY A 20 -13.18 -22.13 6.10
N LYS A 21 -13.93 -23.15 5.67
CA LYS A 21 -13.59 -23.97 4.49
C LYS A 21 -14.66 -23.89 3.43
N ILE A 22 -14.23 -24.00 2.16
CA ILE A 22 -15.12 -24.27 1.03
C ILE A 22 -15.21 -25.79 0.87
N THR A 23 -16.44 -26.29 0.85
CA THR A 23 -16.76 -27.71 0.66
C THR A 23 -17.72 -27.88 -0.50
N SER A 24 -17.62 -29.04 -1.21
CA SER A 24 -18.63 -29.43 -2.17
C SER A 24 -19.81 -30.05 -1.46
N ARG A 25 -21.02 -29.63 -1.84
CA ARG A 25 -22.26 -30.20 -1.35
C ARG A 25 -23.20 -30.54 -2.52
N LEU A 26 -23.79 -31.74 -2.47
CA LEU A 26 -24.83 -32.13 -3.39
C LEU A 26 -26.19 -31.68 -2.81
N GLN A 27 -26.82 -30.73 -3.46
CA GLN A 27 -28.16 -30.25 -3.13
C GLN A 27 -29.19 -30.94 -4.01
N THR A 28 -30.20 -31.52 -3.37
CA THR A 28 -31.42 -31.98 -4.04
C THR A 28 -32.50 -30.92 -3.88
N LYS A 29 -32.95 -30.34 -4.97
CA LYS A 29 -33.92 -29.22 -4.99
C LYS A 29 -35.22 -29.59 -5.64
N LEU A 30 -36.30 -29.03 -5.12
CA LEU A 30 -37.59 -28.93 -5.81
C LEU A 30 -37.81 -27.44 -6.15
N SER A 31 -37.65 -27.09 -7.41
CA SER A 31 -37.57 -25.68 -7.81
C SER A 31 -36.48 -24.91 -7.00
N ALA A 32 -36.88 -23.90 -6.23
CA ALA A 32 -35.99 -23.10 -5.36
C ALA A 32 -35.81 -23.72 -3.96
N LEU A 33 -36.58 -24.77 -3.59
CA LEU A 33 -36.55 -25.37 -2.26
C LEU A 33 -35.48 -26.46 -2.17
N ILE A 34 -34.54 -26.33 -1.21
CA ILE A 34 -33.56 -27.37 -0.91
C ILE A 34 -34.21 -28.42 -0.05
N LEU A 35 -34.39 -29.65 -0.60
CA LEU A 35 -34.97 -30.80 0.09
C LEU A 35 -33.91 -31.56 0.91
N GLN A 36 -32.68 -31.65 0.39
CA GLN A 36 -31.60 -32.37 1.00
C GLN A 36 -30.26 -31.75 0.60
N GLU A 37 -29.31 -31.71 1.54
CA GLU A 37 -27.94 -31.29 1.30
C GLU A 37 -27.00 -32.29 1.97
N ILE A 38 -26.06 -32.84 1.22
CA ILE A 38 -25.05 -33.77 1.72
C ILE A 38 -23.68 -33.33 1.23
N VAL A 39 -22.63 -33.57 2.06
CA VAL A 39 -21.24 -33.31 1.66
C VAL A 39 -20.88 -34.23 0.49
N SER A 40 -20.48 -33.62 -0.62
CA SER A 40 -20.01 -34.37 -1.78
C SER A 40 -18.52 -34.70 -1.63
N LYS A 41 -18.13 -35.85 -2.15
CA LYS A 41 -16.70 -36.25 -2.25
C LYS A 41 -16.05 -35.73 -3.52
N GLU A 42 -16.82 -35.16 -4.43
CA GLU A 42 -16.29 -34.63 -5.69
C GLU A 42 -15.44 -33.38 -5.47
N SER A 43 -14.43 -33.22 -6.29
CA SER A 43 -13.53 -32.08 -6.25
C SER A 43 -14.13 -30.91 -6.99
N LEU A 44 -14.32 -29.78 -6.29
CA LEU A 44 -14.72 -28.52 -6.94
C LEU A 44 -13.68 -28.07 -7.94
N SER A 45 -14.12 -27.53 -9.08
CA SER A 45 -13.22 -26.90 -10.05
C SER A 45 -12.62 -25.61 -9.48
N ALA A 46 -11.43 -25.24 -10.01
CA ALA A 46 -10.75 -24.01 -9.63
C ALA A 46 -11.61 -22.76 -9.87
N GLU A 47 -12.40 -22.78 -10.96
CA GLU A 47 -13.32 -21.70 -11.31
C GLU A 47 -14.44 -21.53 -10.27
N ILE A 48 -15.05 -22.63 -9.83
CA ILE A 48 -16.11 -22.61 -8.81
C ILE A 48 -15.56 -22.05 -7.48
N ILE A 49 -14.37 -22.50 -7.08
CA ILE A 49 -13.71 -22.02 -5.84
C ILE A 49 -13.43 -20.52 -5.94
N ALA A 50 -12.86 -20.07 -7.06
CA ALA A 50 -12.52 -18.66 -7.28
C ALA A 50 -13.79 -17.78 -7.29
N THR A 51 -14.86 -18.22 -7.96
CA THR A 51 -16.15 -17.54 -7.98
C THR A 51 -16.72 -17.40 -6.56
N MET A 52 -16.68 -18.48 -5.77
CA MET A 52 -17.17 -18.48 -4.39
C MET A 52 -16.42 -17.45 -3.53
N TRP A 53 -15.09 -17.36 -3.64
CA TRP A 53 -14.30 -16.35 -2.93
C TRP A 53 -14.64 -14.94 -3.38
N CYS A 54 -14.76 -14.72 -4.71
CA CYS A 54 -15.14 -13.41 -5.24
C CYS A 54 -16.50 -12.95 -4.71
N ASP A 55 -17.50 -13.84 -4.71
CA ASP A 55 -18.84 -13.52 -4.20
C ASP A 55 -18.85 -13.27 -2.68
N LEU A 56 -18.03 -14.01 -1.94
CA LEU A 56 -17.89 -13.81 -0.52
C LEU A 56 -17.26 -12.43 -0.23
N ILE A 57 -16.22 -12.03 -0.99
CA ILE A 57 -15.58 -10.73 -0.84
C ILE A 57 -16.53 -9.60 -1.27
N ARG A 58 -17.30 -9.75 -2.34
CA ARG A 58 -18.32 -8.76 -2.71
C ARG A 58 -19.33 -8.52 -1.59
N ARG A 59 -19.74 -9.58 -0.89
CA ARG A 59 -20.72 -9.48 0.22
C ARG A 59 -20.11 -8.92 1.51
N LYS A 60 -18.89 -9.35 1.86
CA LYS A 60 -18.24 -8.99 3.14
C LYS A 60 -17.32 -7.77 3.02
N GLY A 61 -17.01 -7.32 1.80
CA GLY A 61 -16.09 -6.23 1.51
C GLY A 61 -14.62 -6.66 1.53
N LEU A 62 -13.75 -5.75 1.06
CA LEU A 62 -12.30 -5.98 0.99
C LEU A 62 -11.64 -6.19 2.37
N GLY A 63 -12.26 -5.72 3.45
CA GLY A 63 -11.79 -5.95 4.81
C GLY A 63 -11.80 -7.43 5.24
N PHE A 64 -12.46 -8.30 4.47
CA PHE A 64 -12.41 -9.74 4.65
C PHE A 64 -11.04 -10.35 4.32
N LEU A 65 -10.26 -9.69 3.47
CA LEU A 65 -8.88 -10.10 3.13
C LEU A 65 -7.89 -9.65 4.20
N ASN A 66 -6.82 -10.42 4.39
CA ASN A 66 -5.78 -10.13 5.37
C ASN A 66 -4.75 -9.14 4.83
N TRP A 67 -5.12 -7.86 4.75
CA TRP A 67 -4.24 -6.78 4.30
C TRP A 67 -3.08 -6.56 5.26
N GLN A 68 -1.86 -6.83 4.80
CA GLN A 68 -0.64 -6.52 5.55
C GLN A 68 -0.24 -5.05 5.36
N SER A 69 0.60 -4.52 6.25
CA SER A 69 1.09 -3.13 6.15
C SER A 69 1.73 -2.81 4.79
N LYS A 70 2.44 -3.78 4.18
CA LYS A 70 3.02 -3.63 2.84
C LYS A 70 1.97 -3.44 1.75
N ASP A 71 0.84 -4.16 1.86
CA ASP A 71 -0.24 -4.12 0.88
C ASP A 71 -0.99 -2.78 0.96
N ILE A 72 -1.26 -2.32 2.18
CA ILE A 72 -1.86 -1.01 2.44
C ILE A 72 -0.95 0.11 1.92
N ALA A 73 0.36 0.01 2.17
CA ALA A 73 1.34 1.00 1.69
C ALA A 73 1.41 1.03 0.16
N LEU A 74 1.42 -0.14 -0.50
CA LEU A 74 1.39 -0.24 -1.96
C LEU A 74 0.11 0.39 -2.54
N LYS A 75 -1.05 0.05 -1.97
CA LYS A 75 -2.34 0.58 -2.40
C LYS A 75 -2.40 2.10 -2.26
N SER A 76 -1.99 2.65 -1.10
CA SER A 76 -1.97 4.10 -0.85
C SER A 76 -1.06 4.84 -1.83
N ARG A 77 0.13 4.27 -2.11
CA ARG A 77 1.11 4.82 -3.04
C ARG A 77 0.60 4.84 -4.48
N TRP A 78 -0.02 3.75 -4.93
CA TRP A 78 -0.61 3.65 -6.25
C TRP A 78 -1.81 4.59 -6.41
N GLN A 79 -2.75 4.60 -5.45
CA GLN A 79 -3.89 5.52 -5.45
C GLN A 79 -3.45 6.99 -5.48
N TRP A 80 -2.40 7.33 -4.73
CA TRP A 80 -1.82 8.67 -4.74
C TRP A 80 -1.31 9.03 -6.13
N LEU A 81 -0.55 8.14 -6.78
CA LEU A 81 0.00 8.38 -8.10
C LEU A 81 -1.12 8.55 -9.15
N THR A 82 -2.11 7.67 -9.16
CA THR A 82 -3.26 7.75 -10.05
C THR A 82 -4.02 9.06 -9.87
N ARG A 83 -4.19 9.51 -8.63
CA ARG A 83 -4.94 10.73 -8.32
C ARG A 83 -4.23 12.01 -8.75
N TYR A 84 -2.94 12.13 -8.46
CA TYR A 84 -2.20 13.37 -8.67
C TYR A 84 -1.43 13.42 -10.00
N PHE A 85 -1.29 12.28 -10.66
CA PHE A 85 -0.61 12.14 -11.95
C PHE A 85 -1.44 11.26 -12.91
N PRO A 86 -2.67 11.69 -13.26
CA PRO A 86 -3.57 10.90 -14.13
C PRO A 86 -3.01 10.66 -15.52
N GLN A 87 -2.03 11.46 -15.96
CA GLN A 87 -1.34 11.28 -17.24
C GLN A 87 -0.58 9.96 -17.35
N TYR A 88 -0.27 9.30 -16.24
CA TYR A 88 0.37 7.98 -16.26
C TYR A 88 -0.60 6.85 -16.60
N GLN A 89 -1.90 7.13 -16.65
CA GLN A 89 -2.94 6.20 -17.07
C GLN A 89 -2.88 4.84 -16.34
N LEU A 90 -2.52 4.86 -15.06
CA LEU A 90 -2.58 3.66 -14.24
C LEU A 90 -4.03 3.33 -13.89
N THR A 91 -4.34 2.03 -13.85
CA THR A 91 -5.66 1.54 -13.40
C THR A 91 -5.99 2.07 -12.01
N ASP A 92 -7.22 2.52 -11.78
CA ASP A 92 -7.68 2.89 -10.46
C ASP A 92 -7.84 1.63 -9.59
N ILE A 93 -7.35 1.71 -8.35
CA ILE A 93 -7.42 0.66 -7.34
C ILE A 93 -8.10 1.14 -6.04
N ASN A 94 -9.06 2.06 -6.16
CA ASN A 94 -9.93 2.36 -5.02
C ASN A 94 -10.76 1.11 -4.64
N ASP A 95 -11.40 1.13 -3.47
CA ASP A 95 -12.11 -0.03 -2.95
C ASP A 95 -13.21 -0.53 -3.88
N GLN A 96 -13.92 0.40 -4.53
CA GLN A 96 -14.98 0.07 -5.47
C GLN A 96 -14.40 -0.62 -6.73
N ALA A 97 -13.35 -0.03 -7.32
CA ALA A 97 -12.70 -0.60 -8.49
C ALA A 97 -12.10 -1.99 -8.21
N LEU A 98 -11.53 -2.20 -7.02
CA LEU A 98 -11.02 -3.52 -6.62
C LEU A 98 -12.13 -4.55 -6.46
N LEU A 99 -13.29 -4.18 -5.91
CA LEU A 99 -14.45 -5.09 -5.79
C LEU A 99 -15.06 -5.44 -7.15
N GLU A 100 -15.13 -4.49 -8.06
CA GLU A 100 -15.64 -4.70 -9.41
C GLU A 100 -14.72 -5.61 -10.23
N ASN A 101 -13.41 -5.46 -10.07
CA ASN A 101 -12.38 -6.15 -10.85
C ASN A 101 -11.77 -7.38 -10.16
N LEU A 102 -12.44 -8.00 -9.18
CA LEU A 102 -11.96 -9.23 -8.51
C LEU A 102 -11.60 -10.34 -9.49
N GLY A 103 -12.28 -10.42 -10.62
CA GLY A 103 -12.00 -11.40 -11.69
C GLY A 103 -10.61 -11.25 -12.30
N VAL A 104 -10.03 -10.05 -12.28
CA VAL A 104 -8.73 -9.74 -12.90
C VAL A 104 -7.58 -9.91 -11.91
N TRP A 105 -7.69 -9.32 -10.73
CA TRP A 105 -6.55 -9.27 -9.81
C TRP A 105 -6.56 -10.33 -8.71
N PHE A 106 -7.71 -10.95 -8.43
CA PHE A 106 -7.87 -11.87 -7.31
C PHE A 106 -8.20 -13.30 -7.78
N SER A 107 -9.21 -13.47 -8.64
CA SER A 107 -9.70 -14.76 -9.09
C SER A 107 -8.62 -15.71 -9.63
N PRO A 108 -7.61 -15.26 -10.43
CA PRO A 108 -6.59 -16.14 -10.99
C PRO A 108 -5.71 -16.85 -9.95
N PHE A 109 -5.69 -16.35 -8.70
CA PHE A 109 -4.79 -16.83 -7.65
C PHE A 109 -5.46 -17.73 -6.61
N VAL A 110 -6.78 -17.87 -6.65
CA VAL A 110 -7.53 -18.49 -5.54
C VAL A 110 -8.23 -19.80 -5.88
N GLY A 111 -8.15 -20.26 -7.11
CA GLY A 111 -8.84 -21.49 -7.55
C GLY A 111 -8.46 -22.77 -6.78
N GLU A 112 -7.26 -22.83 -6.21
CA GLU A 112 -6.79 -23.94 -5.39
C GLU A 112 -6.96 -23.73 -3.88
N ILE A 113 -7.53 -22.58 -3.47
CA ILE A 113 -7.62 -22.18 -2.08
C ILE A 113 -8.98 -22.54 -1.49
N LYS A 114 -9.02 -23.56 -0.66
CA LYS A 114 -10.25 -24.09 -0.04
C LYS A 114 -10.43 -23.68 1.43
N SER A 115 -9.58 -22.79 1.98
CA SER A 115 -9.73 -22.39 3.38
C SER A 115 -9.26 -20.97 3.65
N MET A 116 -9.87 -20.32 4.64
CA MET A 116 -9.47 -19.01 5.16
C MET A 116 -8.01 -18.95 5.60
N ALA A 117 -7.51 -20.01 6.22
CA ALA A 117 -6.12 -20.07 6.68
C ALA A 117 -5.10 -20.00 5.51
N LYS A 118 -5.45 -20.56 4.35
CA LYS A 118 -4.64 -20.43 3.12
C LYS A 118 -4.87 -19.06 2.47
N LEU A 119 -6.12 -18.59 2.43
CA LEU A 119 -6.47 -17.28 1.90
C LEU A 119 -5.70 -16.15 2.61
N ALA A 120 -5.60 -16.22 3.93
CA ALA A 120 -4.89 -15.23 4.74
C ALA A 120 -3.37 -15.17 4.49
N LYS A 121 -2.80 -16.16 3.79
CA LYS A 121 -1.36 -16.21 3.44
C LYS A 121 -1.05 -15.66 2.04
N LEU A 122 -2.04 -15.21 1.30
CA LEU A 122 -1.83 -14.66 -0.04
C LEU A 122 -1.00 -13.36 0.02
N ASP A 123 -0.15 -13.19 -0.97
CA ASP A 123 0.56 -11.93 -1.20
C ASP A 123 -0.30 -10.99 -2.04
N LEU A 124 -1.13 -10.19 -1.35
CA LEU A 124 -2.03 -9.24 -2.01
C LEU A 124 -1.26 -8.17 -2.82
N SER A 125 -0.04 -7.81 -2.38
CA SER A 125 0.80 -6.88 -3.14
C SER A 125 1.22 -7.46 -4.49
N ALA A 126 1.63 -8.73 -4.54
CA ALA A 126 1.98 -9.39 -5.79
C ALA A 126 0.77 -9.51 -6.72
N MET A 127 -0.40 -9.86 -6.16
CA MET A 127 -1.65 -9.96 -6.91
C MET A 127 -2.10 -8.61 -7.48
N LEU A 128 -1.98 -7.52 -6.72
CA LEU A 128 -2.25 -6.17 -7.22
C LEU A 128 -1.28 -5.79 -8.35
N LEU A 129 0.02 -6.01 -8.16
CA LEU A 129 1.04 -5.68 -9.15
C LEU A 129 0.92 -6.48 -10.44
N SER A 130 0.31 -7.67 -10.43
CA SER A 130 0.09 -8.46 -11.63
C SER A 130 -0.84 -7.78 -12.67
N GLN A 131 -1.63 -6.79 -12.23
CA GLN A 131 -2.45 -5.98 -13.13
C GLN A 131 -1.64 -4.98 -13.97
N LEU A 132 -0.39 -4.71 -13.57
CA LEU A 132 0.50 -3.78 -14.23
C LEU A 132 1.50 -4.52 -15.10
N ASN A 133 1.73 -4.00 -16.31
CA ASN A 133 2.86 -4.45 -17.13
C ASN A 133 4.19 -3.97 -16.52
N TYR A 134 5.30 -4.46 -17.04
CA TYR A 134 6.63 -4.13 -16.54
C TYR A 134 6.91 -2.62 -16.50
N GLN A 135 6.54 -1.90 -17.56
CA GLN A 135 6.77 -0.45 -17.66
C GLN A 135 5.97 0.31 -16.58
N GLN A 136 4.71 -0.07 -16.37
CA GLN A 136 3.86 0.52 -15.34
C GLN A 136 4.37 0.23 -13.92
N GLN A 137 4.90 -0.97 -13.69
CA GLN A 137 5.53 -1.31 -12.40
C GLN A 137 6.80 -0.48 -12.15
N GLN A 138 7.65 -0.27 -13.18
CA GLN A 138 8.81 0.60 -13.08
C GLN A 138 8.40 2.06 -12.85
N LEU A 139 7.40 2.54 -13.58
CA LEU A 139 6.84 3.87 -13.37
C LEU A 139 6.35 4.07 -11.92
N LEU A 140 5.56 3.13 -11.39
CA LEU A 140 5.09 3.19 -10.00
C LEU A 140 6.26 3.22 -9.02
N LYS A 141 7.32 2.46 -9.28
CA LYS A 141 8.52 2.41 -8.45
C LYS A 141 9.31 3.72 -8.48
N GLN A 142 9.41 4.37 -9.63
CA GLN A 142 10.18 5.60 -9.84
C GLN A 142 9.39 6.84 -9.40
N ALA A 143 8.16 7.00 -9.90
CA ALA A 143 7.36 8.19 -9.63
C ALA A 143 6.76 8.21 -8.22
N ALA A 144 6.45 7.05 -7.65
CA ALA A 144 5.99 6.94 -6.27
C ALA A 144 6.85 5.94 -5.46
N PRO A 145 8.12 6.24 -5.17
CA PRO A 145 9.00 5.35 -4.43
C PRO A 145 8.46 5.07 -3.01
N SER A 146 8.72 3.88 -2.48
CA SER A 146 8.34 3.53 -1.10
C SER A 146 9.30 4.09 -0.05
N VAL A 147 10.50 4.52 -0.49
CA VAL A 147 11.60 4.95 0.38
C VAL A 147 12.28 6.16 -0.22
N TYR A 148 12.56 7.15 0.61
CA TYR A 148 13.50 8.22 0.32
C TYR A 148 14.88 7.85 0.89
N VAL A 149 15.92 7.98 0.08
CA VAL A 149 17.31 7.79 0.52
C VAL A 149 17.89 9.16 0.82
N GLY A 150 18.12 9.44 2.10
CA GLY A 150 18.67 10.71 2.57
C GLY A 150 20.16 10.89 2.26
N PRO A 151 20.71 12.11 2.44
CA PRO A 151 22.10 12.42 2.14
C PRO A 151 23.14 11.56 2.89
N THR A 152 22.76 10.99 4.03
CA THR A 152 23.61 10.08 4.82
C THR A 152 23.50 8.62 4.42
N GLY A 153 22.71 8.30 3.36
CA GLY A 153 22.39 6.93 2.97
C GLY A 153 21.27 6.29 3.79
N ARG A 154 20.62 7.04 4.69
CA ARG A 154 19.48 6.51 5.46
C ARG A 154 18.26 6.27 4.55
N HIS A 155 17.70 5.10 4.66
CA HIS A 155 16.45 4.72 4.03
C HIS A 155 15.26 5.12 4.91
N CYS A 156 14.49 6.09 4.47
CA CYS A 156 13.31 6.61 5.18
C CYS A 156 12.03 6.25 4.43
N PRO A 157 11.10 5.50 5.04
CA PRO A 157 9.82 5.17 4.41
C PRO A 157 9.04 6.43 4.04
N ILE A 158 8.46 6.45 2.84
CA ILE A 158 7.54 7.49 2.40
C ILE A 158 6.11 7.03 2.70
N THR A 159 5.37 7.83 3.46
CA THR A 159 3.96 7.58 3.74
C THR A 159 3.10 8.35 2.76
N TYR A 160 2.36 7.63 1.95
CA TYR A 160 1.36 8.17 1.03
C TYR A 160 -0.02 8.13 1.68
N SER A 161 -0.77 9.19 1.53
CA SER A 161 -2.14 9.32 2.04
C SER A 161 -3.04 9.95 0.99
N LYS A 162 -4.28 10.31 1.37
CA LYS A 162 -5.17 11.07 0.51
C LYS A 162 -4.72 12.52 0.29
N GLU A 163 -3.79 12.99 1.11
CA GLU A 163 -3.20 14.32 0.99
C GLU A 163 -2.22 14.41 -0.19
N LYS A 164 -2.07 15.61 -0.73
CA LYS A 164 -1.24 15.83 -1.92
C LYS A 164 0.24 15.53 -1.68
N SER A 165 0.76 15.88 -0.52
CA SER A 165 2.18 15.76 -0.22
C SER A 165 2.46 14.55 0.65
N PRO A 166 3.15 13.52 0.09
CA PRO A 166 3.60 12.37 0.87
C PRO A 166 4.61 12.78 1.94
N LYS A 167 4.60 12.08 3.07
CA LYS A 167 5.36 12.42 4.27
C LYS A 167 6.57 11.52 4.43
N VAL A 168 7.70 12.13 4.88
CA VAL A 168 8.90 11.44 5.32
C VAL A 168 9.30 11.99 6.69
N SER A 169 9.64 11.09 7.63
CA SER A 169 10.17 11.45 8.94
C SER A 169 11.65 11.10 9.00
N MET A 170 12.51 12.08 9.29
CA MET A 170 13.96 11.85 9.40
C MET A 170 14.66 12.85 10.33
N PRO A 171 15.82 12.50 10.92
CA PRO A 171 16.58 13.40 11.74
C PRO A 171 17.01 14.66 10.96
N MET A 172 16.78 15.85 11.53
CA MET A 172 17.07 17.12 10.88
C MET A 172 18.54 17.23 10.46
N GLN A 173 19.46 16.71 11.27
CA GLN A 173 20.90 16.76 11.01
C GLN A 173 21.33 15.98 9.76
N GLU A 174 20.53 15.02 9.32
CA GLU A 174 20.79 14.23 8.12
C GLU A 174 20.34 14.93 6.84
N LEU A 175 19.73 16.13 6.96
CA LEU A 175 19.34 16.99 5.84
C LEU A 175 20.23 18.22 5.66
N TYR A 176 21.22 18.45 6.53
CA TYR A 176 22.13 19.56 6.34
C TYR A 176 22.78 19.53 4.95
N GLY A 177 23.01 20.69 4.35
CA GLY A 177 23.50 20.83 2.98
C GLY A 177 22.45 20.59 1.89
N THR A 178 21.21 20.22 2.25
CA THR A 178 20.14 20.04 1.31
C THR A 178 19.31 21.32 1.21
N MET A 179 19.33 21.97 0.04
CA MET A 179 18.59 23.21 -0.21
C MET A 179 17.25 22.95 -0.87
N GLN A 180 17.18 21.95 -1.75
CA GLN A 180 15.94 21.60 -2.42
C GLN A 180 15.19 20.53 -1.64
N THR A 181 13.90 20.77 -1.39
CA THR A 181 13.04 19.75 -0.80
C THR A 181 12.88 18.59 -1.78
N PRO A 182 13.15 17.34 -1.36
CA PRO A 182 12.94 16.17 -2.21
C PRO A 182 11.51 16.09 -2.73
N GLN A 183 11.34 15.63 -3.97
CA GLN A 183 10.05 15.54 -4.66
C GLN A 183 9.76 14.11 -5.10
N VAL A 184 8.49 13.82 -5.34
CA VAL A 184 7.99 12.57 -5.92
C VAL A 184 6.92 12.87 -6.97
N GLY A 185 6.61 11.90 -7.82
CA GLY A 185 5.63 12.07 -8.91
C GLY A 185 6.28 12.33 -10.27
N ASP A 186 7.57 12.68 -10.30
CA ASP A 186 8.35 12.80 -11.52
C ASP A 186 9.02 11.46 -11.83
N ASP A 187 8.91 11.00 -13.07
CA ASP A 187 9.55 9.77 -13.54
C ASP A 187 10.97 10.00 -14.10
N ASN A 188 11.47 11.25 -14.05
CA ASN A 188 12.74 11.68 -14.63
C ASN A 188 12.94 11.31 -16.11
N SER A 189 11.90 10.79 -16.77
CA SER A 189 12.00 10.24 -18.13
C SER A 189 11.79 11.26 -19.22
N ASN A 190 11.26 12.44 -18.88
CA ASN A 190 10.99 13.50 -19.85
C ASN A 190 11.27 14.88 -19.29
N ASN A 191 12.17 15.60 -19.95
CA ASN A 191 12.51 17.02 -19.72
C ASN A 191 11.34 18.00 -19.95
N ASN A 192 10.08 17.56 -19.77
CA ASN A 192 8.86 18.31 -20.06
C ASN A 192 8.44 19.29 -18.94
N GLY A 193 9.36 19.70 -18.07
CA GLY A 193 9.08 20.73 -17.06
C GLY A 193 8.00 20.35 -16.02
N ARG A 194 7.70 19.06 -15.88
CA ARG A 194 6.72 18.59 -14.89
C ARG A 194 7.37 18.60 -13.51
N GLN A 195 6.86 19.48 -12.68
CA GLN A 195 7.32 19.63 -11.32
C GLN A 195 6.71 18.51 -10.47
N GLY A 196 7.56 17.72 -9.83
CA GLY A 196 7.14 16.75 -8.82
C GLY A 196 6.45 17.43 -7.63
N ILE A 197 5.85 16.63 -6.75
CA ILE A 197 5.24 17.11 -5.52
C ILE A 197 6.27 17.03 -4.40
N PRO A 198 6.60 18.16 -3.72
CA PRO A 198 7.55 18.14 -2.63
C PRO A 198 7.03 17.32 -1.46
N LEU A 199 7.95 16.54 -0.85
CA LEU A 199 7.67 15.77 0.35
C LEU A 199 7.38 16.68 1.54
N LEU A 200 6.44 16.28 2.38
CA LEU A 200 6.26 16.84 3.70
C LEU A 200 7.30 16.22 4.63
N LEU A 201 8.31 17.00 4.98
CA LEU A 201 9.42 16.56 5.84
C LEU A 201 9.06 16.78 7.30
N GLU A 202 8.90 15.72 8.05
CA GLU A 202 8.83 15.74 9.50
C GLU A 202 10.24 15.60 10.06
N LEU A 203 10.79 16.73 10.49
CA LEU A 203 12.14 16.81 11.03
C LEU A 203 12.16 16.29 12.46
N LEU A 204 13.06 15.36 12.74
CA LEU A 204 13.18 14.70 14.04
C LEU A 204 14.40 15.20 14.79
N SER A 205 14.28 15.26 16.13
CA SER A 205 15.41 15.41 17.04
C SER A 205 16.33 14.17 17.01
N PRO A 206 17.53 14.24 17.61
CA PRO A 206 18.39 13.06 17.79
C PRO A 206 17.70 11.89 18.51
N ALA A 207 16.73 12.18 19.39
CA ALA A 207 15.93 11.17 20.08
C ALA A 207 14.71 10.72 19.27
N LYS A 208 14.65 11.02 17.96
CA LYS A 208 13.56 10.67 17.03
C LYS A 208 12.18 11.24 17.40
N ARG A 209 12.15 12.37 18.11
CA ARG A 209 10.91 13.11 18.41
C ARG A 209 10.66 14.16 17.34
N PRO A 210 9.43 14.33 16.84
CA PRO A 210 9.11 15.41 15.91
C PRO A 210 9.40 16.77 16.52
N ILE A 211 10.09 17.65 15.76
CA ILE A 211 10.44 19.01 16.16
C ILE A 211 9.90 20.06 15.21
N GLN A 212 9.79 19.74 13.93
CA GLN A 212 9.30 20.64 12.89
C GLN A 212 8.75 19.86 11.71
N VAL A 213 7.80 20.47 10.98
CA VAL A 213 7.30 19.95 9.70
C VAL A 213 7.48 21.04 8.65
N THR A 214 8.04 20.71 7.49
CA THR A 214 8.25 21.65 6.39
C THR A 214 8.11 20.96 5.03
N GLN A 215 7.72 21.74 4.02
CA GLN A 215 7.80 21.39 2.60
C GLN A 215 8.78 22.27 1.82
N ASP A 216 9.43 23.20 2.52
CA ASP A 216 10.40 24.14 1.97
C ASP A 216 11.62 24.20 2.90
N LEU A 217 12.64 23.40 2.57
CA LEU A 217 13.87 23.34 3.35
C LEU A 217 14.64 24.66 3.30
N ALA A 218 14.71 25.31 2.15
CA ALA A 218 15.44 26.57 2.03
C ALA A 218 14.84 27.64 2.93
N LYS A 219 13.51 27.79 2.93
CA LYS A 219 12.80 28.72 3.80
C LYS A 219 12.94 28.34 5.27
N PHE A 220 12.94 27.06 5.60
CA PHE A 220 13.17 26.59 6.96
C PHE A 220 14.58 26.95 7.44
N TRP A 221 15.63 26.69 6.63
CA TRP A 221 17.01 27.03 6.98
C TRP A 221 17.21 28.54 7.17
N ALA A 222 16.63 29.36 6.28
CA ALA A 222 16.73 30.81 6.35
C ALA A 222 15.95 31.47 7.53
N GLY A 223 14.90 30.79 7.99
CA GLY A 223 13.94 31.34 8.97
C GLY A 223 13.95 30.64 10.33
N SER A 224 13.03 29.72 10.50
CA SER A 224 12.72 29.09 11.79
C SER A 224 13.82 28.18 12.35
N TYR A 225 14.81 27.78 11.54
CA TYR A 225 15.91 26.93 12.00
C TYR A 225 16.64 27.52 13.23
N LYS A 226 16.90 28.84 13.28
CA LYS A 226 17.65 29.47 14.41
C LYS A 226 16.96 29.25 15.76
N ALA A 227 15.64 29.31 15.79
CA ALA A 227 14.88 29.04 17.02
C ALA A 227 15.00 27.56 17.42
N VAL A 228 14.83 26.65 16.45
CA VAL A 228 14.97 25.21 16.65
C VAL A 228 16.41 24.85 17.04
N GLN A 229 17.43 25.45 16.42
CA GLN A 229 18.84 25.27 16.76
C GLN A 229 19.12 25.59 18.23
N LYS A 230 18.63 26.77 18.70
CA LYS A 230 18.85 27.21 20.10
C LYS A 230 18.28 26.20 21.09
N GLU A 231 17.07 25.73 20.84
CA GLU A 231 16.37 24.74 21.68
C GLU A 231 17.11 23.40 21.65
N MET A 232 17.39 22.87 20.46
CA MET A 232 18.04 21.57 20.28
C MET A 232 19.48 21.55 20.79
N LYS A 233 20.21 22.65 20.67
CA LYS A 233 21.58 22.80 21.21
C LYS A 233 21.59 22.70 22.75
N SER A 234 20.55 23.21 23.41
CA SER A 234 20.37 23.06 24.85
C SER A 234 20.02 21.62 25.25
N GLN A 235 19.11 21.00 24.54
CA GLN A 235 18.65 19.63 24.85
C GLN A 235 19.66 18.53 24.43
N TYR A 236 20.40 18.76 23.34
CA TYR A 236 21.33 17.80 22.74
C TYR A 236 22.70 18.41 22.47
N PRO A 237 23.46 18.87 23.50
CA PRO A 237 24.70 19.59 23.32
C PRO A 237 25.84 18.79 22.67
N LYS A 238 25.78 17.46 22.72
CA LYS A 238 26.74 16.54 22.09
C LYS A 238 26.57 16.43 20.57
N HIS A 239 25.46 16.92 20.02
CA HIS A 239 25.18 16.87 18.60
C HIS A 239 25.62 18.15 17.88
N PHE A 240 25.79 18.06 16.56
CA PHE A 240 26.22 19.17 15.72
C PHE A 240 25.01 20.07 15.36
N TRP A 241 25.14 21.36 15.68
CA TRP A 241 24.12 22.38 15.41
C TRP A 241 24.82 23.59 14.73
N PRO A 242 25.05 23.56 13.39
CA PRO A 242 25.73 24.60 12.65
C PRO A 242 24.93 25.90 12.62
N ASP A 243 25.61 27.03 12.50
CA ASP A 243 24.98 28.34 12.31
C ASP A 243 24.48 28.50 10.87
N ASP A 244 25.12 27.81 9.93
CA ASP A 244 24.72 27.70 8.52
C ASP A 244 24.40 26.24 8.16
N PRO A 245 23.17 25.79 8.34
CA PRO A 245 22.74 24.42 8.05
C PRO A 245 22.68 24.13 6.54
N ALA A 246 22.53 25.16 5.72
CA ALA A 246 22.44 25.04 4.27
C ALA A 246 23.75 24.57 3.62
N ASN A 247 24.90 25.00 4.20
CA ASN A 247 26.24 24.63 3.73
C ASN A 247 26.94 23.59 4.64
N ALA A 248 26.28 23.13 5.69
CA ALA A 248 26.84 22.15 6.60
C ALA A 248 26.74 20.72 6.02
N LYS A 249 27.69 19.86 6.41
CA LYS A 249 27.67 18.46 6.01
C LYS A 249 26.60 17.69 6.78
N ALA A 250 25.78 16.92 6.06
CA ALA A 250 24.82 16.00 6.66
C ALA A 250 25.51 14.97 7.56
N THR A 251 24.92 14.69 8.72
CA THR A 251 25.54 13.78 9.69
C THR A 251 24.50 13.01 10.51
N ASN A 252 24.81 11.76 10.81
CA ASN A 252 24.10 10.93 11.78
C ASN A 252 24.93 10.70 13.05
N LYS A 253 26.07 11.39 13.19
CA LYS A 253 27.02 11.22 14.27
C LYS A 253 26.95 12.37 15.28
N VAL A 254 27.43 12.11 16.50
CA VAL A 254 27.72 13.17 17.49
C VAL A 254 29.03 13.86 17.16
N LYS A 255 29.24 15.10 17.63
CA LYS A 255 30.43 15.94 17.35
C LYS A 255 31.78 15.24 17.51
N LYS A 256 31.88 14.33 18.50
CA LYS A 256 33.13 13.60 18.78
C LYS A 256 33.58 12.69 17.62
N TYR A 257 32.67 12.30 16.71
CA TYR A 257 32.94 11.34 15.64
C TYR A 257 32.70 11.93 14.23
N MET A 258 32.68 13.24 14.14
CA MET A 258 32.54 13.97 12.84
C MET A 258 33.92 14.21 12.20
#